data_5cb905a17e5ab715dd61333f1fb335dd
#
_entry.id   5cb905a17e5ab715dd61333f1fb335dd
#
_cell.length_a   1.000
_cell.length_b   1.000
_cell.length_c   1.000
_cell.angle_alpha   90.00
_cell.angle_beta   90.00
_cell.angle_gamma   90.00
#
_symmetry.space_group_name_H-M   'P 1'
#
loop_
_entity.id
_entity.type
_entity.pdbx_description
1 polymer ?
#
loop_
_entity_poly.entity_id
_entity_poly.type
_entity_poly.pdbx_seq_one_letter_code
_entity_poly.pdbx_strand_id
1 'polypeptide(L)'
;MMTTEKRAPRAKSVAAILLLVLALAVVVVYYNGLLSQRTSSDNQTIGNLQNTIAGLQSTNSALKAQVTSLSSTTNTTGGEPALIYSIANRSVVTVQGSEETTTNTIFGLQTSISTLLGSGFVTSFQNSLYVITNYHVVDGVSNLTVTFWDGNSYPATVVGTDPYSDLAVISVAAPSTEFIPLQIVGSSPGVSVGDPVYAIGNPFGLSGSFTYGIVSQLGRTIQETTAGSFSISNIIQFTAPINPGNSGGPLLNANGDVIGITTATVSGSQGLGFAIPSSTIVRELPSLTSTGTYDKHSYLGIGGADMTLQLAEAMKVNTTYGVLVESVVSGGPAAKAGLKAGSTVTNIEGTQYLLGGDIIVSINGTKVVNQDALSAYLEEYTVSGQTVQLGVIRGGNTITVNILLGTRPPPPSG
;
A
#
# COMPACT_ATOMS: atom_id res chain seq x y z
N MET A 1 95.41 -41.34 -10.96
CA MET A 1 95.19 -39.94 -10.63
C MET A 1 93.76 -39.74 -10.26
N MET A 2 93.43 -39.72 -8.97
CA MET A 2 92.05 -39.71 -8.44
C MET A 2 91.61 -38.26 -8.29
N THR A 3 90.51 -37.88 -8.88
CA THR A 3 89.84 -36.60 -8.67
C THR A 3 88.76 -36.77 -7.64
N THR A 4 88.89 -36.09 -6.53
CA THR A 4 87.94 -36.00 -5.42
C THR A 4 86.80 -35.06 -5.77
N GLU A 5 85.58 -35.65 -5.81
CA GLU A 5 84.30 -34.92 -5.99
C GLU A 5 83.88 -34.24 -4.68
N LYS A 6 83.84 -32.93 -4.64
CA LYS A 6 83.32 -32.16 -3.49
C LYS A 6 81.80 -32.26 -3.41
N ARG A 7 81.30 -33.05 -2.49
CA ARG A 7 79.91 -33.01 -2.05
C ARG A 7 79.72 -31.99 -0.94
N ALA A 8 79.16 -30.82 -1.27
CA ALA A 8 78.48 -29.98 -0.29
C ALA A 8 77.65 -28.87 -1.01
N PRO A 9 76.38 -28.99 -1.12
CA PRO A 9 75.55 -27.95 -0.56
C PRO A 9 74.17 -28.44 -0.03
N ARG A 10 73.89 -29.76 0.09
CA ARG A 10 72.58 -30.27 0.53
C ARG A 10 72.17 -29.86 1.98
N ALA A 11 73.12 -29.71 2.91
CA ALA A 11 72.84 -29.35 4.28
C ALA A 11 72.33 -27.90 4.46
N LYS A 12 72.84 -26.94 3.68
CA LYS A 12 72.37 -25.53 3.73
C LYS A 12 70.96 -25.37 3.17
N SER A 13 70.58 -26.10 2.15
CA SER A 13 69.23 -26.07 1.57
C SER A 13 68.18 -26.69 2.52
N VAL A 14 68.52 -27.78 3.21
CA VAL A 14 67.66 -28.40 4.20
C VAL A 14 67.43 -27.50 5.40
N ALA A 15 68.49 -26.84 5.92
CA ALA A 15 68.37 -25.86 7.00
C ALA A 15 67.51 -24.65 6.64
N ALA A 16 67.63 -24.14 5.39
CA ALA A 16 66.79 -23.05 4.90
C ALA A 16 65.29 -23.44 4.79
N ILE A 17 65.01 -24.65 4.32
CA ILE A 17 63.61 -25.17 4.24
C ILE A 17 63.04 -25.36 5.65
N LEU A 18 63.83 -25.89 6.62
CA LEU A 18 63.39 -26.05 8.01
C LEU A 18 63.07 -24.68 8.66
N LEU A 19 63.92 -23.68 8.43
CA LEU A 19 63.68 -22.32 8.90
C LEU A 19 62.42 -21.69 8.29
N LEU A 20 62.16 -21.93 7.00
CA LEU A 20 60.95 -21.44 6.31
C LEU A 20 59.70 -22.11 6.82
N VAL A 21 59.73 -23.41 7.08
CA VAL A 21 58.61 -24.17 7.69
C VAL A 21 58.35 -23.70 9.13
N LEU A 22 59.42 -23.44 9.90
CA LEU A 22 59.27 -22.92 11.28
C LEU A 22 58.69 -21.49 11.29
N ALA A 23 59.11 -20.62 10.38
CA ALA A 23 58.57 -19.29 10.21
C ALA A 23 57.09 -19.33 9.80
N LEU A 24 56.73 -20.23 8.87
CA LEU A 24 55.35 -20.44 8.45
C LEU A 24 54.45 -20.95 9.61
N ALA A 25 54.96 -21.89 10.41
CA ALA A 25 54.25 -22.39 11.60
C ALA A 25 54.00 -21.28 12.63
N VAL A 26 55.02 -20.39 12.87
CA VAL A 26 54.84 -19.24 13.77
C VAL A 26 53.79 -18.27 13.23
N VAL A 27 53.76 -17.98 11.92
CA VAL A 27 52.76 -17.12 11.29
C VAL A 27 51.34 -17.74 11.42
N VAL A 28 51.21 -19.06 11.18
CA VAL A 28 49.93 -19.76 11.32
C VAL A 28 49.40 -19.72 12.77
N VAL A 29 50.29 -19.96 13.75
CA VAL A 29 49.93 -19.89 15.17
C VAL A 29 49.51 -18.47 15.56
N TYR A 30 50.27 -17.45 15.12
CA TYR A 30 49.94 -16.05 15.36
C TYR A 30 48.59 -15.64 14.72
N TYR A 31 48.34 -16.06 13.49
CA TYR A 31 47.09 -15.76 12.79
C TYR A 31 45.90 -16.48 13.42
N ASN A 32 46.03 -17.74 13.83
CA ASN A 32 45.01 -18.47 14.56
C ASN A 32 44.70 -17.84 15.93
N GLY A 33 45.71 -17.31 16.63
CA GLY A 33 45.54 -16.54 17.85
C GLY A 33 44.72 -15.27 17.66
N LEU A 34 45.03 -14.51 16.59
CA LEU A 34 44.27 -13.30 16.22
C LEU A 34 42.82 -13.60 15.84
N LEU A 35 42.61 -14.67 15.05
CA LEU A 35 41.23 -15.13 14.69
C LEU A 35 40.44 -15.54 15.92
N SER A 36 41.06 -16.31 16.83
CA SER A 36 40.43 -16.74 18.08
C SER A 36 40.06 -15.56 18.98
N GLN A 37 40.90 -14.54 19.10
CA GLN A 37 40.55 -13.32 19.84
C GLN A 37 39.42 -12.53 19.21
N ARG A 38 39.38 -12.39 17.87
CA ARG A 38 38.28 -11.76 17.17
C ARG A 38 36.96 -12.50 17.39
N THR A 39 36.96 -13.82 17.17
CA THR A 39 35.76 -14.65 17.36
C THR A 39 35.24 -14.58 18.81
N SER A 40 36.12 -14.52 19.79
CA SER A 40 35.75 -14.35 21.21
C SER A 40 35.11 -12.99 21.47
N SER A 41 35.68 -11.90 20.92
CA SER A 41 35.12 -10.54 21.03
C SER A 41 33.77 -10.41 20.34
N ASP A 42 33.63 -10.99 19.14
CA ASP A 42 32.38 -10.97 18.38
C ASP A 42 31.28 -11.77 19.11
N ASN A 43 31.61 -12.94 19.66
CA ASN A 43 30.68 -13.73 20.46
C ASN A 43 30.23 -13.01 21.74
N GLN A 44 31.12 -12.27 22.39
CA GLN A 44 30.77 -11.46 23.56
C GLN A 44 29.84 -10.30 23.17
N THR A 45 30.09 -9.66 22.03
CA THR A 45 29.23 -8.59 21.49
C THR A 45 27.84 -9.13 21.12
N ILE A 46 27.78 -10.28 20.45
CA ILE A 46 26.53 -10.97 20.13
C ILE A 46 25.74 -11.33 21.40
N GLY A 47 26.41 -11.87 22.41
CA GLY A 47 25.78 -12.18 23.70
C GLY A 47 25.21 -10.94 24.41
N ASN A 48 25.95 -9.82 24.37
CA ASN A 48 25.45 -8.55 24.93
C ASN A 48 24.24 -8.00 24.16
N LEU A 49 24.26 -8.08 22.83
CA LEU A 49 23.12 -7.66 21.99
C LEU A 49 21.90 -8.53 22.24
N GLN A 50 22.07 -9.86 22.35
CA GLN A 50 20.97 -10.79 22.68
C GLN A 50 20.35 -10.47 24.03
N ASN A 51 21.16 -10.19 25.07
CA ASN A 51 20.69 -9.78 26.38
C ASN A 51 19.94 -8.44 26.34
N THR A 52 20.42 -7.49 25.54
CA THR A 52 19.76 -6.20 25.35
C THR A 52 18.40 -6.37 24.64
N ILE A 53 18.33 -7.20 23.61
CA ILE A 53 17.08 -7.53 22.92
C ILE A 53 16.09 -8.19 23.88
N ALA A 54 16.53 -9.17 24.67
CA ALA A 54 15.68 -9.84 25.68
C ALA A 54 15.16 -8.83 26.73
N GLY A 55 16.02 -7.92 27.18
CA GLY A 55 15.64 -6.83 28.09
C GLY A 55 14.59 -5.89 27.48
N LEU A 56 14.79 -5.48 26.23
CA LEU A 56 13.83 -4.63 25.49
C LEU A 56 12.49 -5.34 25.26
N GLN A 57 12.51 -6.63 24.93
CA GLN A 57 11.29 -7.44 24.78
C GLN A 57 10.51 -7.56 26.11
N SER A 58 11.23 -7.77 27.23
CA SER A 58 10.63 -7.80 28.55
C SER A 58 10.00 -6.45 28.93
N THR A 59 10.73 -5.36 28.69
CA THR A 59 10.23 -3.98 28.94
C THR A 59 9.00 -3.67 28.10
N ASN A 60 9.02 -4.07 26.83
CA ASN A 60 7.88 -3.87 25.91
C ASN A 60 6.65 -4.67 26.35
N SER A 61 6.85 -5.90 26.84
CA SER A 61 5.78 -6.73 27.40
C SER A 61 5.21 -6.14 28.71
N ALA A 62 6.06 -5.60 29.57
CA ALA A 62 5.64 -4.93 30.80
C ALA A 62 4.87 -3.63 30.51
N LEU A 63 5.35 -2.81 29.53
CA LEU A 63 4.66 -1.63 29.06
C LEU A 63 3.29 -1.97 28.46
N LYS A 64 3.20 -3.01 27.63
CA LYS A 64 1.91 -3.49 27.10
C LYS A 64 0.96 -3.92 28.22
N ALA A 65 1.43 -4.62 29.22
CA ALA A 65 0.63 -5.00 30.38
C ALA A 65 0.16 -3.78 31.19
N GLN A 66 1.03 -2.77 31.38
CA GLN A 66 0.66 -1.50 32.01
C GLN A 66 -0.37 -0.72 31.21
N VAL A 67 -0.20 -0.62 29.89
CA VAL A 67 -1.19 0.02 28.99
C VAL A 67 -2.53 -0.72 29.07
N THR A 68 -2.53 -2.05 29.07
CA THR A 68 -3.77 -2.84 29.20
C THR A 68 -4.41 -2.64 30.57
N SER A 69 -3.64 -2.57 31.66
CA SER A 69 -4.17 -2.30 33.00
C SER A 69 -4.69 -0.87 33.16
N LEU A 70 -4.03 0.11 32.54
CA LEU A 70 -4.51 1.50 32.49
C LEU A 70 -5.81 1.60 31.69
N SER A 71 -5.90 0.91 30.55
CA SER A 71 -7.12 0.83 29.72
C SER A 71 -8.29 0.19 30.46
N SER A 72 -8.03 -0.80 31.33
CA SER A 72 -9.08 -1.43 32.15
C SER A 72 -9.48 -0.59 33.38
N THR A 73 -8.64 0.38 33.78
CA THR A 73 -8.91 1.24 34.95
C THR A 73 -9.58 2.56 34.56
N THR A 74 -9.52 2.95 33.28
CA THR A 74 -10.19 4.14 32.75
C THR A 74 -11.67 3.89 32.36
N ASN A 75 -12.37 3.09 33.12
CA ASN A 75 -13.84 3.03 33.08
C ASN A 75 -14.47 4.26 33.73
N THR A 76 -13.98 5.46 33.45
CA THR A 76 -14.60 6.70 33.93
C THR A 76 -14.55 7.80 32.86
N THR A 77 -15.72 8.07 32.28
CA THR A 77 -16.21 9.34 31.71
C THR A 77 -15.66 9.85 30.37
N GLY A 78 -15.06 9.01 29.54
CA GLY A 78 -14.82 9.35 28.14
C GLY A 78 -14.58 8.02 27.43
N GLY A 79 -15.58 7.52 26.69
CA GLY A 79 -15.46 6.25 25.98
C GLY A 79 -14.26 6.26 25.04
N GLU A 80 -13.83 5.07 24.60
CA GLU A 80 -12.77 4.85 23.62
C GLU A 80 -12.73 5.89 22.47
N PRO A 81 -13.86 6.31 21.86
CA PRO A 81 -13.90 7.33 20.82
C PRO A 81 -13.29 8.69 21.24
N ALA A 82 -13.58 9.17 22.47
CA ALA A 82 -13.04 10.45 22.94
C ALA A 82 -11.52 10.40 23.14
N LEU A 83 -10.99 9.25 23.57
CA LEU A 83 -9.54 9.04 23.68
C LEU A 83 -8.88 9.05 22.31
N ILE A 84 -9.43 8.30 21.33
CA ILE A 84 -8.90 8.27 19.95
C ILE A 84 -8.89 9.70 19.36
N TYR A 85 -9.98 10.45 19.52
CA TYR A 85 -10.01 11.84 19.07
C TYR A 85 -8.92 12.70 19.73
N SER A 86 -8.73 12.59 21.03
CA SER A 86 -7.74 13.38 21.75
C SER A 86 -6.30 13.09 21.33
N ILE A 87 -6.03 11.86 20.90
CA ILE A 87 -4.70 11.43 20.41
C ILE A 87 -4.46 11.94 18.98
N ALA A 88 -5.45 11.82 18.10
CA ALA A 88 -5.25 11.92 16.66
C ALA A 88 -5.65 13.28 16.07
N ASN A 89 -6.53 14.07 16.70
CA ASN A 89 -7.05 15.32 16.12
C ASN A 89 -5.97 16.34 15.75
N ARG A 90 -4.88 16.39 16.54
CA ARG A 90 -3.77 17.33 16.30
C ARG A 90 -2.90 16.94 15.10
N SER A 91 -3.02 15.73 14.63
CA SER A 91 -2.30 15.21 13.48
C SER A 91 -3.08 15.39 12.17
N VAL A 92 -4.37 15.77 12.26
CA VAL A 92 -5.23 15.97 11.10
C VAL A 92 -5.19 17.43 10.69
N VAL A 93 -5.02 17.65 9.41
CA VAL A 93 -4.85 18.96 8.80
C VAL A 93 -5.93 19.22 7.75
N THR A 94 -6.21 20.49 7.48
CA THR A 94 -6.97 20.93 6.31
C THR A 94 -6.02 21.11 5.13
N VAL A 95 -6.35 20.53 3.99
CA VAL A 95 -5.66 20.74 2.71
C VAL A 95 -6.54 21.60 1.84
N GLN A 96 -6.02 22.73 1.38
CA GLN A 96 -6.78 23.70 0.61
C GLN A 96 -5.95 24.20 -0.58
N GLY A 97 -6.62 24.40 -1.73
CA GLY A 97 -6.00 25.01 -2.88
C GLY A 97 -7.03 25.64 -3.82
N SER A 98 -6.55 26.30 -4.87
CA SER A 98 -7.36 26.98 -5.86
C SER A 98 -7.34 26.22 -7.19
N GLU A 99 -8.49 25.93 -7.74
CA GLU A 99 -8.65 25.38 -9.08
C GLU A 99 -9.16 26.47 -10.03
N GLU A 100 -8.48 26.68 -11.15
CA GLU A 100 -8.89 27.61 -12.19
C GLU A 100 -9.57 26.84 -13.32
N THR A 101 -10.87 27.05 -13.48
CA THR A 101 -11.63 26.47 -14.58
C THR A 101 -11.94 27.52 -15.63
N THR A 102 -11.43 27.35 -16.85
CA THR A 102 -11.72 28.23 -17.98
C THR A 102 -12.79 27.60 -18.89
N THR A 103 -13.96 28.23 -18.94
CA THR A 103 -15.09 27.79 -19.78
C THR A 103 -15.24 28.70 -20.97
N ASN A 104 -15.36 28.12 -22.15
CA ASN A 104 -15.69 28.90 -23.36
C ASN A 104 -17.20 29.12 -23.44
N THR A 105 -17.64 30.37 -23.24
CA THR A 105 -19.04 30.75 -23.30
C THR A 105 -19.32 31.56 -24.57
N ILE A 106 -20.59 31.78 -24.88
CA ILE A 106 -21.03 32.68 -26.00
C ILE A 106 -20.54 34.11 -25.82
N PHE A 107 -20.06 34.48 -24.65
CA PHE A 107 -19.49 35.81 -24.33
C PHE A 107 -17.95 35.81 -24.29
N GLY A 108 -17.29 34.71 -24.68
CA GLY A 108 -15.84 34.52 -24.64
C GLY A 108 -15.37 33.57 -23.52
N LEU A 109 -14.05 33.52 -23.31
CA LEU A 109 -13.44 32.73 -22.27
C LEU A 109 -13.76 33.35 -20.89
N GLN A 110 -14.38 32.57 -20.04
CA GLN A 110 -14.67 32.94 -18.66
C GLN A 110 -13.87 32.03 -17.71
N THR A 111 -12.98 32.62 -16.91
CA THR A 111 -12.24 31.92 -15.88
C THR A 111 -12.96 32.06 -14.55
N SER A 112 -13.25 30.95 -13.90
CA SER A 112 -13.74 30.88 -12.52
C SER A 112 -12.68 30.23 -11.63
N ILE A 113 -12.53 30.74 -10.40
CA ILE A 113 -11.66 30.16 -9.39
C ILE A 113 -12.56 29.53 -8.35
N SER A 114 -12.39 28.22 -8.14
CA SER A 114 -13.03 27.46 -7.07
C SER A 114 -11.99 27.08 -6.01
N THR A 115 -12.44 26.99 -4.76
CA THR A 115 -11.59 26.50 -3.69
C THR A 115 -11.88 25.02 -3.48
N LEU A 116 -10.88 24.18 -3.69
CA LEU A 116 -10.91 22.77 -3.27
C LEU A 116 -10.49 22.67 -1.80
N LEU A 117 -11.23 21.87 -1.05
CA LEU A 117 -11.05 21.69 0.37
C LEU A 117 -11.14 20.20 0.71
N GLY A 118 -10.12 19.69 1.38
CA GLY A 118 -10.04 18.33 1.89
C GLY A 118 -9.31 18.26 3.21
N SER A 119 -9.12 17.06 3.69
CA SER A 119 -8.34 16.76 4.88
C SER A 119 -7.02 16.09 4.50
N GLY A 120 -6.10 16.05 5.44
CA GLY A 120 -4.89 15.26 5.38
C GLY A 120 -4.48 14.85 6.79
N PHE A 121 -3.46 14.03 6.90
CA PHE A 121 -2.86 13.72 8.19
C PHE A 121 -1.34 13.68 8.10
N VAL A 122 -0.71 14.03 9.22
CA VAL A 122 0.74 14.05 9.34
C VAL A 122 1.28 12.63 9.54
N THR A 123 2.34 12.30 8.84
CA THR A 123 3.12 11.08 9.05
C THR A 123 4.61 11.34 8.96
N SER A 124 5.41 10.39 9.44
CA SER A 124 6.88 10.41 9.29
C SER A 124 7.33 9.24 8.42
N PHE A 125 8.23 9.53 7.47
CA PHE A 125 8.85 8.51 6.64
C PHE A 125 10.32 8.87 6.39
N GLN A 126 11.24 7.93 6.64
CA GLN A 126 12.69 8.11 6.47
C GLN A 126 13.22 9.42 7.10
N ASN A 127 12.82 9.71 8.34
CA ASN A 127 13.16 10.92 9.10
C ASN A 127 12.65 12.24 8.50
N SER A 128 11.77 12.19 7.51
CA SER A 128 11.08 13.36 6.95
C SER A 128 9.61 13.35 7.36
N LEU A 129 9.02 14.55 7.44
CA LEU A 129 7.63 14.76 7.82
C LEU A 129 6.83 15.11 6.58
N TYR A 130 5.71 14.43 6.39
CA TYR A 130 4.81 14.59 5.25
C TYR A 130 3.37 14.70 5.70
N VAL A 131 2.55 15.25 4.85
CA VAL A 131 1.09 15.15 4.93
C VAL A 131 0.63 14.20 3.84
N ILE A 132 -0.19 13.23 4.22
CA ILE A 132 -0.85 12.31 3.29
C ILE A 132 -2.29 12.79 3.08
N THR A 133 -2.76 12.75 1.84
CA THR A 133 -4.13 13.10 1.45
C THR A 133 -4.55 12.30 0.21
N ASN A 134 -5.75 12.54 -0.32
CA ASN A 134 -6.17 11.97 -1.59
C ASN A 134 -5.60 12.72 -2.80
N TYR A 135 -5.43 12.00 -3.91
CA TYR A 135 -5.04 12.59 -5.19
C TYR A 135 -6.06 13.62 -5.67
N HIS A 136 -7.37 13.29 -5.65
CA HIS A 136 -8.43 14.19 -6.09
C HIS A 136 -8.51 15.51 -5.29
N VAL A 137 -7.92 15.58 -4.09
CA VAL A 137 -7.84 16.81 -3.29
C VAL A 137 -6.78 17.77 -3.81
N VAL A 138 -5.76 17.27 -4.54
CA VAL A 138 -4.62 18.06 -5.03
C VAL A 138 -4.51 18.11 -6.54
N ASP A 139 -5.37 17.37 -7.26
CA ASP A 139 -5.35 17.33 -8.73
C ASP A 139 -5.79 18.68 -9.32
N GLY A 140 -4.99 19.21 -10.25
CA GLY A 140 -5.25 20.51 -10.89
C GLY A 140 -5.17 21.75 -9.96
N VAL A 141 -4.74 21.56 -8.70
CA VAL A 141 -4.75 22.61 -7.68
C VAL A 141 -3.51 23.49 -7.75
N SER A 142 -3.71 24.80 -7.72
CA SER A 142 -2.69 25.82 -7.51
C SER A 142 -2.77 26.41 -6.11
N ASN A 143 -1.69 27.07 -5.65
CA ASN A 143 -1.61 27.72 -4.35
C ASN A 143 -2.00 26.82 -3.17
N LEU A 144 -1.44 25.60 -3.16
CA LEU A 144 -1.72 24.60 -2.14
C LEU A 144 -1.25 25.10 -0.76
N THR A 145 -2.13 25.02 0.22
CA THR A 145 -1.86 25.36 1.63
C THR A 145 -2.35 24.25 2.56
N VAL A 146 -1.67 24.10 3.68
CA VAL A 146 -2.05 23.19 4.76
C VAL A 146 -2.26 23.99 6.04
N THR A 147 -3.43 23.82 6.67
CA THR A 147 -3.77 24.41 7.95
C THR A 147 -3.72 23.35 9.03
N PHE A 148 -2.90 23.57 10.06
CA PHE A 148 -2.75 22.68 11.20
C PHE A 148 -3.84 22.90 12.24
N TRP A 149 -3.87 22.03 13.25
CA TRP A 149 -4.88 21.97 14.31
C TRP A 149 -5.01 23.26 15.13
N ASP A 150 -3.95 24.08 15.20
CA ASP A 150 -3.89 25.34 15.93
C ASP A 150 -4.34 26.53 15.08
N GLY A 151 -4.72 26.31 13.82
CA GLY A 151 -5.17 27.31 12.87
C GLY A 151 -4.04 27.96 12.04
N ASN A 152 -2.78 27.61 12.28
CA ASN A 152 -1.66 28.09 11.48
C ASN A 152 -1.67 27.44 10.08
N SER A 153 -1.54 28.25 9.03
CA SER A 153 -1.54 27.83 7.64
C SER A 153 -0.18 28.06 7.00
N TYR A 154 0.29 27.08 6.23
CA TYR A 154 1.59 27.13 5.57
C TYR A 154 1.48 26.72 4.11
N PRO A 155 2.33 27.29 3.21
CA PRO A 155 2.42 26.84 1.84
C PRO A 155 2.86 25.37 1.77
N ALA A 156 2.30 24.65 0.81
CA ALA A 156 2.57 23.25 0.61
C ALA A 156 2.88 22.94 -0.85
N THR A 157 3.56 21.81 -1.08
CA THR A 157 3.95 21.33 -2.41
C THR A 157 3.67 19.85 -2.51
N VAL A 158 3.09 19.41 -3.62
CA VAL A 158 2.90 17.99 -3.92
C VAL A 158 4.27 17.37 -4.18
N VAL A 159 4.59 16.31 -3.44
CA VAL A 159 5.82 15.52 -3.56
C VAL A 159 5.63 14.39 -4.54
N GLY A 160 4.49 13.73 -4.49
CA GLY A 160 4.14 12.65 -5.39
C GLY A 160 2.67 12.28 -5.30
N THR A 161 2.18 11.68 -6.39
CA THR A 161 0.77 11.29 -6.54
C THR A 161 0.64 9.95 -7.22
N ASP A 162 -0.43 9.25 -6.87
CA ASP A 162 -0.92 8.10 -7.59
C ASP A 162 -2.43 8.22 -7.80
N PRO A 163 -2.88 8.50 -9.04
CA PRO A 163 -4.29 8.55 -9.38
C PRO A 163 -5.02 7.23 -9.11
N TYR A 164 -4.40 6.08 -9.40
CA TYR A 164 -5.05 4.78 -9.30
C TYR A 164 -5.37 4.33 -7.89
N SER A 165 -4.57 4.79 -6.92
CA SER A 165 -4.83 4.57 -5.50
C SER A 165 -5.47 5.79 -4.84
N ASP A 166 -5.75 6.86 -5.61
CA ASP A 166 -6.23 8.16 -5.10
C ASP A 166 -5.39 8.67 -3.92
N LEU A 167 -4.05 8.58 -4.05
CA LEU A 167 -3.08 8.89 -3.01
C LEU A 167 -2.21 10.08 -3.40
N ALA A 168 -1.96 10.99 -2.46
CA ALA A 168 -1.02 12.09 -2.62
C ALA A 168 -0.17 12.29 -1.36
N VAL A 169 1.09 12.69 -1.58
CA VAL A 169 2.06 13.05 -0.55
C VAL A 169 2.43 14.52 -0.73
N ILE A 170 2.34 15.28 0.36
CA ILE A 170 2.59 16.72 0.38
C ILE A 170 3.73 17.04 1.35
N SER A 171 4.64 17.91 0.96
CA SER A 171 5.56 18.58 1.86
C SER A 171 4.99 19.97 2.24
N VAL A 172 5.20 20.37 3.47
CA VAL A 172 4.67 21.64 4.00
C VAL A 172 5.81 22.48 4.56
N ALA A 173 5.85 23.76 4.20
CA ALA A 173 6.88 24.70 4.65
C ALA A 173 6.57 25.23 6.06
N ALA A 174 6.38 24.33 7.03
CA ALA A 174 6.05 24.62 8.42
C ALA A 174 7.19 24.24 9.38
N PRO A 175 7.26 24.86 10.58
CA PRO A 175 8.16 24.41 11.65
C PRO A 175 7.87 22.96 12.04
N SER A 176 8.90 22.19 12.38
CA SER A 176 8.73 20.77 12.76
C SER A 176 7.84 20.55 13.99
N THR A 177 7.64 21.58 14.81
CA THR A 177 6.76 21.57 15.98
C THR A 177 5.27 21.47 15.65
N GLU A 178 4.88 21.83 14.41
CA GLU A 178 3.50 21.68 13.92
C GLU A 178 3.14 20.21 13.63
N PHE A 179 4.14 19.41 13.30
CA PHE A 179 3.92 18.03 12.84
C PHE A 179 3.82 17.08 14.03
N ILE A 180 2.67 16.47 14.19
CA ILE A 180 2.43 15.37 15.14
C ILE A 180 2.09 14.13 14.31
N PRO A 181 3.08 13.24 14.00
CA PRO A 181 2.86 12.14 13.09
C PRO A 181 2.01 11.03 13.69
N LEU A 182 1.05 10.53 12.91
CA LEU A 182 0.33 9.29 13.19
C LEU A 182 1.15 8.09 12.74
N GLN A 183 0.97 6.99 13.46
CA GLN A 183 1.51 5.69 13.07
C GLN A 183 0.62 5.07 11.99
N ILE A 184 1.22 4.67 10.86
CA ILE A 184 0.54 3.91 9.81
C ILE A 184 0.78 2.42 10.04
N VAL A 185 -0.27 1.61 10.04
CA VAL A 185 -0.16 0.15 10.15
C VAL A 185 0.37 -0.42 8.84
N GLY A 186 1.51 -1.10 8.90
CA GLY A 186 2.29 -1.51 7.71
C GLY A 186 1.70 -2.64 6.86
N SER A 187 0.79 -3.43 7.41
CA SER A 187 0.04 -4.46 6.68
C SER A 187 -1.29 -4.64 7.38
N SER A 188 -2.31 -4.92 6.59
CA SER A 188 -3.67 -5.16 7.11
C SER A 188 -3.95 -6.59 7.58
N PRO A 189 -3.01 -7.40 8.14
CA PRO A 189 -3.38 -8.69 8.72
C PRO A 189 -4.13 -8.52 10.03
N GLY A 190 -4.75 -7.36 10.28
CA GLY A 190 -5.46 -7.05 11.49
C GLY A 190 -6.78 -6.33 11.29
N VAL A 191 -7.15 -5.95 10.05
CA VAL A 191 -8.46 -5.32 9.80
C VAL A 191 -9.45 -6.39 9.37
N SER A 192 -10.53 -6.53 10.14
CA SER A 192 -11.59 -7.52 9.89
C SER A 192 -12.94 -6.84 9.81
N VAL A 193 -13.89 -7.45 9.08
CA VAL A 193 -15.28 -7.00 9.09
C VAL A 193 -15.82 -7.07 10.52
N GLY A 194 -16.40 -5.95 10.99
CA GLY A 194 -16.88 -5.77 12.35
C GLY A 194 -15.94 -5.00 13.28
N ASP A 195 -14.67 -4.78 12.89
CA ASP A 195 -13.75 -3.98 13.69
C ASP A 195 -14.22 -2.53 13.82
N PRO A 196 -14.07 -1.91 14.99
CA PRO A 196 -14.40 -0.51 15.20
C PRO A 196 -13.41 0.38 14.43
N VAL A 197 -13.94 1.43 13.79
CA VAL A 197 -13.15 2.42 13.04
C VAL A 197 -13.58 3.84 13.35
N TYR A 198 -12.62 4.74 13.30
CA TYR A 198 -12.79 6.15 13.59
C TYR A 198 -12.24 6.98 12.45
N ALA A 199 -13.05 7.91 11.92
CA ALA A 199 -12.62 8.81 10.88
C ALA A 199 -12.57 10.24 11.43
N ILE A 200 -11.49 10.95 11.11
CA ILE A 200 -11.30 12.36 11.46
C ILE A 200 -11.06 13.13 10.17
N GLY A 201 -11.86 14.18 9.96
CA GLY A 201 -11.63 15.16 8.91
C GLY A 201 -11.68 16.56 9.46
N ASN A 202 -11.10 17.52 8.76
CA ASN A 202 -11.10 18.93 9.14
C ASN A 202 -11.62 19.83 8.01
N PRO A 203 -12.90 19.67 7.59
CA PRO A 203 -13.43 20.32 6.39
C PRO A 203 -13.45 21.84 6.43
N PHE A 204 -13.31 22.47 7.60
CA PHE A 204 -13.43 23.92 7.73
C PHE A 204 -12.27 24.56 8.52
N GLY A 205 -11.25 23.79 8.89
CA GLY A 205 -10.12 24.30 9.69
C GLY A 205 -10.50 24.77 11.12
N LEU A 206 -11.72 24.52 11.58
CA LEU A 206 -12.26 25.09 12.82
C LEU A 206 -12.43 24.07 13.96
N SER A 207 -12.60 22.82 13.67
CA SER A 207 -12.59 21.68 14.59
C SER A 207 -12.90 20.40 13.81
N GLY A 208 -12.07 19.40 13.93
CA GLY A 208 -12.19 18.17 13.17
C GLY A 208 -13.56 17.49 13.36
N SER A 209 -14.19 17.12 12.26
CA SER A 209 -15.34 16.21 12.30
C SER A 209 -14.86 14.83 12.68
N PHE A 210 -15.37 14.29 13.78
CA PHE A 210 -15.07 12.95 14.25
C PHE A 210 -16.30 12.06 14.07
N THR A 211 -16.12 10.95 13.35
CA THR A 211 -17.16 9.95 13.15
C THR A 211 -16.63 8.57 13.47
N TYR A 212 -17.51 7.65 13.90
CA TYR A 212 -17.12 6.28 14.18
C TYR A 212 -18.14 5.29 13.61
N GLY A 213 -17.68 4.08 13.36
CA GLY A 213 -18.46 2.99 12.84
C GLY A 213 -17.69 1.67 12.91
N ILE A 214 -18.02 0.76 12.03
CA ILE A 214 -17.34 -0.52 11.89
C ILE A 214 -16.95 -0.77 10.44
N VAL A 215 -15.93 -1.60 10.23
CA VAL A 215 -15.61 -2.16 8.92
C VAL A 215 -16.80 -3.01 8.45
N SER A 216 -17.36 -2.69 7.28
CA SER A 216 -18.49 -3.41 6.70
C SER A 216 -18.06 -4.45 5.67
N GLN A 217 -16.99 -4.16 4.91
CA GLN A 217 -16.43 -5.04 3.89
C GLN A 217 -15.00 -4.63 3.54
N LEU A 218 -14.23 -5.58 3.02
CA LEU A 218 -12.88 -5.41 2.52
C LEU A 218 -12.80 -5.80 1.04
N GLY A 219 -11.82 -5.24 0.33
CA GLY A 219 -11.54 -5.61 -1.06
C GLY A 219 -12.59 -5.12 -2.05
N ARG A 220 -13.30 -4.01 -1.77
CA ARG A 220 -14.25 -3.39 -2.70
C ARG A 220 -13.53 -2.65 -3.82
N THR A 221 -14.21 -2.51 -4.94
CA THR A 221 -13.82 -1.61 -6.03
C THR A 221 -14.85 -0.50 -6.15
N ILE A 222 -14.39 0.74 -6.18
CA ILE A 222 -15.24 1.93 -6.39
C ILE A 222 -14.83 2.64 -7.67
N GLN A 223 -15.76 3.41 -8.26
CA GLN A 223 -15.48 4.28 -9.39
C GLN A 223 -15.15 5.67 -8.88
N GLU A 224 -13.96 6.16 -9.20
CA GLU A 224 -13.60 7.57 -9.06
C GLU A 224 -14.12 8.34 -10.27
N THR A 225 -14.80 9.45 -10.01
CA THR A 225 -15.41 10.28 -11.06
C THR A 225 -15.03 11.76 -10.96
N THR A 226 -14.32 12.15 -9.91
CA THR A 226 -13.95 13.55 -9.65
C THR A 226 -12.69 13.94 -10.41
N ALA A 227 -11.64 13.10 -10.36
CA ALA A 227 -10.34 13.35 -11.00
C ALA A 227 -10.06 12.38 -12.16
N GLY A 228 -11.05 12.15 -13.01
CA GLY A 228 -11.02 11.17 -14.09
C GLY A 228 -11.97 10.00 -13.83
N SER A 229 -12.23 9.16 -14.81
CA SER A 229 -13.12 8.00 -14.64
C SER A 229 -12.30 6.72 -14.59
N PHE A 230 -11.91 6.29 -13.38
CA PHE A 230 -11.14 5.06 -13.16
C PHE A 230 -11.61 4.32 -11.90
N SER A 231 -11.26 3.05 -11.82
CA SER A 231 -11.61 2.21 -10.66
C SER A 231 -10.48 2.20 -9.66
N ILE A 232 -10.80 2.44 -8.38
CA ILE A 232 -9.93 2.23 -7.24
C ILE A 232 -10.30 0.90 -6.60
N SER A 233 -9.37 -0.03 -6.54
CA SER A 233 -9.59 -1.38 -6.03
C SER A 233 -9.04 -1.56 -4.62
N ASN A 234 -9.41 -2.66 -3.98
CA ASN A 234 -8.97 -3.02 -2.62
C ASN A 234 -9.40 -2.04 -1.53
N ILE A 235 -10.57 -1.45 -1.63
CA ILE A 235 -11.09 -0.42 -0.73
C ILE A 235 -11.73 -1.05 0.53
N ILE A 236 -11.51 -0.42 1.68
CA ILE A 236 -12.21 -0.70 2.94
C ILE A 236 -13.56 0.02 2.90
N GLN A 237 -14.66 -0.72 3.03
CA GLN A 237 -16.00 -0.17 3.24
C GLN A 237 -16.31 -0.15 4.73
N PHE A 238 -16.87 0.95 5.25
CA PHE A 238 -17.22 1.10 6.67
C PHE A 238 -18.48 1.93 6.88
N THR A 239 -19.01 1.95 8.12
CA THR A 239 -20.30 2.61 8.43
C THR A 239 -20.16 3.99 9.05
N ALA A 240 -18.96 4.46 9.42
CA ALA A 240 -18.81 5.82 9.92
C ALA A 240 -19.22 6.84 8.84
N PRO A 241 -20.07 7.83 9.17
CA PRO A 241 -20.51 8.82 8.19
C PRO A 241 -19.35 9.65 7.64
N ILE A 242 -19.23 9.72 6.32
CA ILE A 242 -18.28 10.54 5.60
C ILE A 242 -19.03 11.62 4.84
N ASN A 243 -18.56 12.85 4.94
CA ASN A 243 -19.09 14.02 4.25
C ASN A 243 -17.97 14.70 3.44
N PRO A 244 -18.31 15.52 2.43
CA PRO A 244 -17.33 16.35 1.73
C PRO A 244 -16.46 17.13 2.72
N GLY A 245 -15.13 17.10 2.49
CA GLY A 245 -14.13 17.66 3.38
C GLY A 245 -13.48 16.66 4.34
N ASN A 246 -14.07 15.48 4.58
CA ASN A 246 -13.39 14.41 5.31
C ASN A 246 -12.42 13.61 4.41
N SER A 247 -12.57 13.68 3.08
CA SER A 247 -11.65 13.05 2.12
C SER A 247 -10.21 13.45 2.40
N GLY A 248 -9.30 12.47 2.40
CA GLY A 248 -7.88 12.64 2.75
C GLY A 248 -7.58 12.50 4.23
N GLY A 249 -8.58 12.52 5.09
CA GLY A 249 -8.42 12.29 6.53
C GLY A 249 -8.10 10.82 6.85
N PRO A 250 -7.53 10.53 8.04
CA PRO A 250 -7.22 9.17 8.44
C PRO A 250 -8.47 8.39 8.83
N LEU A 251 -8.49 7.08 8.47
CA LEU A 251 -9.31 6.07 9.10
C LEU A 251 -8.44 5.35 10.14
N LEU A 252 -8.88 5.35 11.40
CA LEU A 252 -8.11 4.86 12.53
C LEU A 252 -8.74 3.59 13.12
N ASN A 253 -7.89 2.74 13.69
CA ASN A 253 -8.31 1.61 14.53
C ASN A 253 -8.53 2.03 15.99
N ALA A 254 -8.87 1.08 16.86
CA ALA A 254 -9.07 1.30 18.29
C ALA A 254 -7.80 1.69 19.07
N ASN A 255 -6.61 1.61 18.47
CA ASN A 255 -5.36 2.09 19.06
C ASN A 255 -5.01 3.53 18.63
N GLY A 256 -5.76 4.12 17.69
CA GLY A 256 -5.44 5.41 17.07
C GLY A 256 -4.43 5.32 15.92
N ASP A 257 -4.11 4.10 15.45
CA ASP A 257 -3.22 3.91 14.30
C ASP A 257 -4.00 4.03 12.99
N VAL A 258 -3.36 4.55 11.96
CA VAL A 258 -3.96 4.70 10.62
C VAL A 258 -4.04 3.34 9.93
N ILE A 259 -5.27 2.93 9.60
CA ILE A 259 -5.59 1.74 8.81
C ILE A 259 -6.04 2.08 7.38
N GLY A 260 -6.25 3.35 7.08
CA GLY A 260 -6.59 3.81 5.74
C GLY A 260 -6.75 5.33 5.64
N ILE A 261 -7.03 5.79 4.42
CA ILE A 261 -7.37 7.20 4.09
C ILE A 261 -8.82 7.23 3.65
N THR A 262 -9.65 8.07 4.28
CA THR A 262 -11.05 8.23 3.89
C THR A 262 -11.17 8.88 2.52
N THR A 263 -12.10 8.37 1.69
CA THR A 263 -12.47 8.95 0.41
C THR A 263 -13.99 9.07 0.31
N ALA A 264 -14.51 10.23 -0.13
CA ALA A 264 -15.94 10.54 -0.19
C ALA A 264 -16.49 10.47 -1.63
N THR A 265 -15.86 9.71 -2.51
CA THR A 265 -16.09 9.77 -3.96
C THR A 265 -17.34 9.06 -4.46
N VAL A 266 -18.06 8.31 -3.61
CA VAL A 266 -19.25 7.57 -4.04
C VAL A 266 -20.51 8.37 -3.75
N SER A 267 -21.02 9.09 -4.73
CA SER A 267 -22.28 9.83 -4.63
C SER A 267 -23.47 8.86 -4.43
N GLY A 268 -24.37 9.20 -3.49
CA GLY A 268 -25.60 8.42 -3.24
C GLY A 268 -25.45 7.29 -2.22
N SER A 269 -24.28 7.04 -1.66
CA SER A 269 -24.05 6.01 -0.62
C SER A 269 -24.30 6.55 0.80
N GLN A 270 -25.54 6.91 1.12
CA GLN A 270 -25.86 7.37 2.48
C GLN A 270 -25.53 6.28 3.51
N GLY A 271 -24.69 6.62 4.51
CA GLY A 271 -24.30 5.70 5.58
C GLY A 271 -23.21 4.70 5.22
N LEU A 272 -22.54 4.86 4.07
CA LEU A 272 -21.36 4.08 3.68
C LEU A 272 -20.16 5.02 3.52
N GLY A 273 -19.08 4.69 4.21
CA GLY A 273 -17.77 5.29 4.01
C GLY A 273 -16.83 4.34 3.27
N PHE A 274 -15.85 4.91 2.58
CA PHE A 274 -14.82 4.17 1.86
C PHE A 274 -13.44 4.70 2.24
N ALA A 275 -12.46 3.82 2.31
CA ALA A 275 -11.07 4.21 2.59
C ALA A 275 -10.09 3.36 1.80
N ILE A 276 -9.02 4.01 1.33
CA ILE A 276 -7.84 3.37 0.76
C ILE A 276 -7.07 2.73 1.91
N PRO A 277 -6.70 1.44 1.83
CA PRO A 277 -6.01 0.76 2.94
C PRO A 277 -4.62 1.34 3.23
N SER A 278 -4.20 1.25 4.47
CA SER A 278 -2.84 1.64 4.87
C SER A 278 -1.73 0.81 4.22
N SER A 279 -2.01 -0.43 3.82
CA SER A 279 -1.08 -1.26 3.03
C SER A 279 -0.71 -0.59 1.70
N THR A 280 -1.65 0.08 1.05
CA THR A 280 -1.41 0.88 -0.16
C THR A 280 -0.48 2.05 0.13
N ILE A 281 -0.71 2.81 1.23
CA ILE A 281 0.16 3.91 1.62
C ILE A 281 1.60 3.42 1.81
N VAL A 282 1.79 2.37 2.60
CA VAL A 282 3.12 1.82 2.93
C VAL A 282 3.84 1.30 1.69
N ARG A 283 3.11 0.68 0.77
CA ARG A 283 3.65 0.17 -0.50
C ARG A 283 4.14 1.29 -1.41
N GLU A 284 3.40 2.40 -1.50
CA GLU A 284 3.61 3.44 -2.49
C GLU A 284 4.47 4.60 -2.00
N LEU A 285 4.42 4.90 -0.70
CA LEU A 285 5.12 6.02 -0.09
C LEU A 285 6.63 6.11 -0.45
N PRO A 286 7.40 4.99 -0.53
CA PRO A 286 8.79 5.03 -0.99
C PRO A 286 8.96 5.57 -2.41
N SER A 287 8.07 5.20 -3.34
CA SER A 287 8.11 5.65 -4.74
C SER A 287 7.61 7.09 -4.84
N LEU A 288 6.50 7.42 -4.20
CA LEU A 288 5.92 8.77 -4.21
C LEU A 288 6.89 9.81 -3.64
N THR A 289 7.66 9.47 -2.61
CA THR A 289 8.64 10.39 -2.01
C THR A 289 9.96 10.48 -2.79
N SER A 290 10.32 9.47 -3.59
CA SER A 290 11.60 9.44 -4.32
C SER A 290 11.49 9.81 -5.79
N THR A 291 10.43 9.37 -6.47
CA THR A 291 10.24 9.57 -7.92
C THR A 291 9.01 10.40 -8.26
N GLY A 292 8.14 10.67 -7.28
CA GLY A 292 6.92 11.44 -7.46
C GLY A 292 5.73 10.65 -8.00
N THR A 293 5.92 9.37 -8.39
CA THR A 293 4.87 8.53 -8.98
C THR A 293 5.02 7.08 -8.55
N TYR A 294 3.92 6.32 -8.66
CA TYR A 294 3.94 4.87 -8.49
C TYR A 294 3.52 4.18 -9.80
N ASP A 295 4.43 3.43 -10.42
CA ASP A 295 4.28 2.82 -11.75
C ASP A 295 4.19 1.27 -11.71
N LYS A 296 3.97 0.69 -10.52
CA LYS A 296 4.02 -0.76 -10.34
C LYS A 296 2.65 -1.43 -10.25
N HIS A 297 1.57 -0.70 -10.56
CA HIS A 297 0.24 -1.30 -10.63
C HIS A 297 0.20 -2.42 -11.66
N SER A 298 -0.25 -3.58 -11.22
CA SER A 298 -0.38 -4.75 -12.08
C SER A 298 -1.58 -4.63 -13.01
N TYR A 299 -1.46 -5.22 -14.21
CA TYR A 299 -2.46 -5.15 -15.26
C TYR A 299 -2.63 -6.47 -15.99
N LEU A 300 -3.86 -6.97 -16.07
CA LEU A 300 -4.22 -8.15 -16.85
C LEU A 300 -4.61 -7.82 -18.29
N GLY A 301 -5.30 -6.70 -18.48
CA GLY A 301 -5.84 -6.28 -19.79
C GLY A 301 -7.06 -7.11 -20.20
N ILE A 302 -8.02 -7.25 -19.30
CA ILE A 302 -9.33 -7.85 -19.54
C ILE A 302 -10.46 -6.90 -19.20
N GLY A 303 -11.61 -7.10 -19.84
CA GLY A 303 -12.90 -6.63 -19.38
C GLY A 303 -13.81 -7.84 -19.18
N GLY A 304 -14.69 -7.79 -18.18
CA GLY A 304 -15.52 -8.94 -17.87
C GLY A 304 -16.68 -8.62 -16.97
N ALA A 305 -17.44 -9.65 -16.63
CA ALA A 305 -18.60 -9.59 -15.75
C ALA A 305 -18.51 -10.66 -14.65
N ASP A 306 -19.14 -10.39 -13.52
CA ASP A 306 -19.29 -11.38 -12.46
C ASP A 306 -20.18 -12.53 -12.92
N MET A 307 -19.76 -13.75 -12.64
CA MET A 307 -20.58 -14.92 -12.91
C MET A 307 -21.82 -14.94 -12.03
N THR A 308 -22.96 -15.24 -12.68
CA THR A 308 -24.25 -15.45 -12.04
C THR A 308 -24.81 -16.82 -12.40
N LEU A 309 -25.90 -17.24 -11.75
CA LEU A 309 -26.61 -18.48 -12.12
C LEU A 309 -27.08 -18.43 -13.58
N GLN A 310 -27.63 -17.31 -14.01
CA GLN A 310 -28.14 -17.12 -15.37
C GLN A 310 -27.03 -17.21 -16.43
N LEU A 311 -25.85 -16.62 -16.13
CA LEU A 311 -24.67 -16.73 -16.99
C LEU A 311 -24.14 -18.17 -17.04
N ALA A 312 -24.14 -18.86 -15.90
CA ALA A 312 -23.70 -20.26 -15.84
C ALA A 312 -24.62 -21.18 -16.65
N GLU A 313 -25.94 -20.99 -16.57
CA GLU A 313 -26.94 -21.70 -17.37
C GLU A 313 -26.79 -21.43 -18.87
N ALA A 314 -26.64 -20.15 -19.25
CA ALA A 314 -26.44 -19.75 -20.65
C ALA A 314 -25.16 -20.30 -21.25
N MET A 315 -24.09 -20.39 -20.46
CA MET A 315 -22.78 -20.95 -20.86
C MET A 315 -22.70 -22.47 -20.67
N LYS A 316 -23.72 -23.11 -20.06
CA LYS A 316 -23.76 -24.55 -19.75
C LYS A 316 -22.56 -24.99 -18.91
N VAL A 317 -22.21 -24.22 -17.88
CA VAL A 317 -21.16 -24.52 -16.92
C VAL A 317 -21.73 -24.64 -15.51
N ASN A 318 -21.06 -25.39 -14.63
CA ASN A 318 -21.52 -25.62 -13.26
C ASN A 318 -21.05 -24.53 -12.27
N THR A 319 -20.29 -23.54 -12.75
CA THR A 319 -19.68 -22.50 -11.91
C THR A 319 -20.51 -21.22 -11.96
N THR A 320 -21.00 -20.78 -10.80
CA THR A 320 -21.81 -19.58 -10.62
C THR A 320 -21.05 -18.43 -9.95
N TYR A 321 -19.73 -18.54 -9.87
CA TYR A 321 -18.82 -17.55 -9.31
C TYR A 321 -17.59 -17.38 -10.22
N GLY A 322 -16.86 -16.29 -10.03
CA GLY A 322 -15.69 -15.96 -10.84
C GLY A 322 -15.96 -14.79 -11.77
N VAL A 323 -15.02 -14.56 -12.67
CA VAL A 323 -15.07 -13.47 -13.65
C VAL A 323 -15.14 -14.05 -15.05
N LEU A 324 -16.25 -13.82 -15.76
CA LEU A 324 -16.37 -14.08 -17.19
C LEU A 324 -15.52 -13.06 -17.95
N VAL A 325 -14.57 -13.52 -18.76
CA VAL A 325 -13.75 -12.69 -19.63
C VAL A 325 -14.57 -12.33 -20.87
N GLU A 326 -15.11 -11.13 -20.94
CA GLU A 326 -15.89 -10.64 -22.08
C GLU A 326 -15.01 -10.03 -23.15
N SER A 327 -13.90 -9.38 -22.77
CA SER A 327 -12.95 -8.77 -23.67
C SER A 327 -11.51 -8.94 -23.21
N VAL A 328 -10.59 -8.91 -24.17
CA VAL A 328 -9.14 -8.98 -23.91
C VAL A 328 -8.46 -7.89 -24.73
N VAL A 329 -7.66 -7.06 -24.08
CA VAL A 329 -6.92 -5.98 -24.74
C VAL A 329 -5.89 -6.58 -25.69
N SER A 330 -5.96 -6.21 -26.97
CA SER A 330 -5.04 -6.69 -28.01
C SER A 330 -3.59 -6.36 -27.66
N GLY A 331 -2.71 -7.37 -27.72
CA GLY A 331 -1.30 -7.23 -27.36
C GLY A 331 -1.05 -7.08 -25.85
N GLY A 332 -2.09 -7.05 -25.02
CA GLY A 332 -2.00 -7.01 -23.55
C GLY A 332 -1.55 -8.34 -22.94
N PRO A 333 -1.33 -8.37 -21.62
CA PRO A 333 -0.88 -9.56 -20.89
C PRO A 333 -1.78 -10.77 -21.08
N ALA A 334 -3.09 -10.60 -20.92
CA ALA A 334 -4.08 -11.66 -21.09
C ALA A 334 -4.10 -12.23 -22.50
N ALA A 335 -4.00 -11.35 -23.53
CA ALA A 335 -3.91 -11.79 -24.94
C ALA A 335 -2.65 -12.61 -25.21
N LYS A 336 -1.49 -12.14 -24.71
CA LYS A 336 -0.21 -12.87 -24.86
C LYS A 336 -0.21 -14.23 -24.16
N ALA A 337 -0.93 -14.34 -23.03
CA ALA A 337 -1.09 -15.60 -22.31
C ALA A 337 -2.17 -16.53 -22.90
N GLY A 338 -2.90 -16.08 -23.93
CA GLY A 338 -3.92 -16.87 -24.62
C GLY A 338 -5.23 -17.02 -23.84
N LEU A 339 -5.59 -16.05 -22.97
CA LEU A 339 -6.94 -15.92 -22.45
C LEU A 339 -7.91 -15.64 -23.59
N LYS A 340 -9.08 -16.25 -23.50
CA LYS A 340 -10.13 -16.13 -24.54
C LYS A 340 -11.24 -15.21 -24.07
N ALA A 341 -11.55 -14.23 -24.90
CA ALA A 341 -12.71 -13.35 -24.75
C ALA A 341 -14.00 -14.03 -25.20
N GLY A 342 -15.13 -13.54 -24.72
CA GLY A 342 -16.45 -13.85 -25.24
C GLY A 342 -16.61 -13.36 -26.69
N SER A 343 -17.44 -14.07 -27.46
CA SER A 343 -17.70 -13.76 -28.86
C SER A 343 -19.19 -13.73 -29.22
N THR A 344 -20.05 -14.28 -28.37
CA THR A 344 -21.48 -14.40 -28.62
C THR A 344 -22.25 -13.38 -27.78
N VAL A 345 -22.82 -12.36 -28.46
CA VAL A 345 -23.66 -11.36 -27.78
C VAL A 345 -24.96 -12.02 -27.34
N THR A 346 -25.27 -11.93 -26.06
CA THR A 346 -26.50 -12.50 -25.48
C THR A 346 -27.11 -11.50 -24.51
N ASN A 347 -28.42 -11.28 -24.60
CA ASN A 347 -29.13 -10.45 -23.63
C ASN A 347 -29.68 -11.34 -22.50
N ILE A 348 -29.31 -11.06 -21.25
CA ILE A 348 -29.81 -11.74 -20.07
C ILE A 348 -30.38 -10.69 -19.14
N GLU A 349 -31.67 -10.76 -18.87
CA GLU A 349 -32.41 -9.83 -17.98
C GLU A 349 -32.18 -8.33 -18.33
N GLY A 350 -32.12 -8.02 -19.64
CA GLY A 350 -31.91 -6.64 -20.12
C GLY A 350 -30.47 -6.19 -20.22
N THR A 351 -29.50 -6.97 -19.74
CA THR A 351 -28.06 -6.68 -19.83
C THR A 351 -27.43 -7.50 -20.95
N GLN A 352 -26.60 -6.86 -21.76
CA GLN A 352 -25.86 -7.53 -22.84
C GLN A 352 -24.53 -8.07 -22.29
N TYR A 353 -24.24 -9.33 -22.58
CA TYR A 353 -23.00 -10.01 -22.23
C TYR A 353 -22.35 -10.61 -23.48
N LEU A 354 -21.01 -10.75 -23.44
CA LEU A 354 -20.23 -11.48 -24.43
C LEU A 354 -19.89 -12.87 -23.88
N LEU A 355 -20.70 -13.87 -24.27
CA LEU A 355 -20.52 -15.27 -23.81
C LEU A 355 -19.47 -16.04 -24.60
N GLY A 356 -19.01 -17.18 -24.04
CA GLY A 356 -18.03 -18.08 -24.66
C GLY A 356 -16.58 -17.78 -24.30
N GLY A 357 -16.34 -16.75 -23.50
CA GLY A 357 -15.04 -16.45 -22.93
C GLY A 357 -14.63 -17.38 -21.78
N ASP A 358 -13.40 -17.26 -21.34
CA ASP A 358 -12.88 -17.93 -20.16
C ASP A 358 -13.56 -17.42 -18.88
N ILE A 359 -13.64 -18.25 -17.84
CA ILE A 359 -14.10 -17.85 -16.52
C ILE A 359 -12.93 -17.97 -15.55
N ILE A 360 -12.46 -16.86 -15.00
CA ILE A 360 -11.38 -16.85 -14.00
C ILE A 360 -11.98 -17.19 -12.64
N VAL A 361 -11.51 -18.28 -12.01
CA VAL A 361 -12.02 -18.79 -10.74
C VAL A 361 -10.98 -18.82 -9.62
N SER A 362 -9.70 -18.64 -9.95
CA SER A 362 -8.62 -18.50 -8.96
C SER A 362 -7.42 -17.74 -9.52
N ILE A 363 -6.63 -17.14 -8.62
CA ILE A 363 -5.33 -16.54 -8.89
C ILE A 363 -4.33 -17.02 -7.85
N ASN A 364 -3.20 -17.60 -8.27
CA ASN A 364 -2.18 -18.21 -7.40
C ASN A 364 -2.77 -19.13 -6.30
N GLY A 365 -3.81 -19.90 -6.65
CA GLY A 365 -4.52 -20.79 -5.74
C GLY A 365 -5.58 -20.11 -4.87
N THR A 366 -5.61 -18.78 -4.78
CA THR A 366 -6.67 -18.03 -4.08
C THR A 366 -7.93 -18.00 -4.92
N LYS A 367 -9.07 -18.33 -4.32
CA LYS A 367 -10.39 -18.33 -4.99
C LYS A 367 -10.78 -16.91 -5.41
N VAL A 368 -11.17 -16.75 -6.67
CA VAL A 368 -11.75 -15.53 -7.23
C VAL A 368 -13.27 -15.73 -7.29
N VAL A 369 -14.02 -14.98 -6.48
CA VAL A 369 -15.48 -15.11 -6.43
C VAL A 369 -16.19 -14.14 -7.36
N ASN A 370 -15.56 -12.97 -7.64
CA ASN A 370 -16.08 -11.90 -8.48
C ASN A 370 -14.94 -10.98 -8.92
N GLN A 371 -15.27 -9.91 -9.62
CA GLN A 371 -14.32 -8.90 -10.13
C GLN A 371 -13.62 -8.12 -9.01
N ASP A 372 -14.34 -7.79 -7.94
CA ASP A 372 -13.77 -7.14 -6.75
C ASP A 372 -12.64 -7.99 -6.16
N ALA A 373 -12.88 -9.30 -5.97
CA ALA A 373 -11.87 -10.22 -5.42
C ALA A 373 -10.64 -10.35 -6.32
N LEU A 374 -10.81 -10.37 -7.65
CA LEU A 374 -9.70 -10.39 -8.58
C LEU A 374 -8.89 -9.10 -8.54
N SER A 375 -9.56 -7.96 -8.57
CA SER A 375 -8.94 -6.63 -8.57
C SER A 375 -8.22 -6.36 -7.24
N ALA A 376 -8.85 -6.71 -6.11
CA ALA A 376 -8.24 -6.57 -4.79
C ALA A 376 -7.00 -7.46 -4.65
N TYR A 377 -7.03 -8.69 -5.15
CA TYR A 377 -5.86 -9.56 -5.15
C TYR A 377 -4.70 -8.99 -5.98
N LEU A 378 -5.00 -8.49 -7.18
CA LEU A 378 -3.99 -7.87 -8.05
C LEU A 378 -3.36 -6.67 -7.38
N GLU A 379 -4.17 -5.81 -6.75
CA GLU A 379 -3.70 -4.60 -6.09
C GLU A 379 -2.88 -4.89 -4.83
N GLU A 380 -3.31 -5.83 -3.99
CA GLU A 380 -2.67 -6.11 -2.70
C GLU A 380 -1.43 -6.99 -2.81
N TYR A 381 -1.45 -8.00 -3.69
CA TYR A 381 -0.46 -9.10 -3.68
C TYR A 381 0.41 -9.17 -4.93
N THR A 382 0.25 -8.27 -5.91
CA THR A 382 1.03 -8.33 -7.14
C THR A 382 1.58 -6.99 -7.58
N VAL A 383 2.61 -7.05 -8.42
CA VAL A 383 3.18 -5.88 -9.08
C VAL A 383 3.36 -6.16 -10.58
N SER A 384 3.50 -5.10 -11.37
CA SER A 384 3.83 -5.22 -12.79
C SER A 384 5.12 -6.02 -13.01
N GLY A 385 5.16 -6.85 -14.07
CA GLY A 385 6.28 -7.75 -14.35
C GLY A 385 6.29 -9.07 -13.56
N GLN A 386 5.37 -9.27 -12.63
CA GLN A 386 5.21 -10.53 -11.90
C GLN A 386 4.41 -11.54 -12.75
N THR A 387 4.78 -12.82 -12.68
CA THR A 387 3.99 -13.91 -13.27
C THR A 387 3.01 -14.44 -12.23
N VAL A 388 1.73 -14.51 -12.60
CA VAL A 388 0.65 -15.11 -11.80
C VAL A 388 0.07 -16.31 -12.53
N GLN A 389 -0.50 -17.24 -11.76
CA GLN A 389 -1.19 -18.42 -12.25
C GLN A 389 -2.70 -18.24 -12.09
N LEU A 390 -3.44 -18.18 -13.18
CA LEU A 390 -4.89 -18.16 -13.15
C LEU A 390 -5.47 -19.57 -13.32
N GLY A 391 -6.40 -19.95 -12.43
CA GLY A 391 -7.31 -21.06 -12.64
C GLY A 391 -8.49 -20.58 -13.47
N VAL A 392 -8.72 -21.23 -14.61
CA VAL A 392 -9.68 -20.77 -15.62
C VAL A 392 -10.56 -21.92 -16.03
N ILE A 393 -11.87 -21.68 -16.19
CA ILE A 393 -12.79 -22.61 -16.82
C ILE A 393 -12.93 -22.25 -18.30
N ARG A 394 -12.58 -23.18 -19.18
CA ARG A 394 -12.66 -23.05 -20.64
C ARG A 394 -13.39 -24.24 -21.23
N GLY A 395 -14.55 -24.01 -21.87
CA GLY A 395 -15.36 -25.10 -22.45
C GLY A 395 -15.74 -26.17 -21.43
N GLY A 396 -16.00 -25.78 -20.18
CA GLY A 396 -16.37 -26.68 -19.09
C GLY A 396 -15.19 -27.35 -18.37
N ASN A 397 -13.97 -27.21 -18.85
CA ASN A 397 -12.76 -27.80 -18.24
C ASN A 397 -11.98 -26.75 -17.44
N THR A 398 -11.46 -27.15 -16.29
CA THR A 398 -10.53 -26.30 -15.53
C THR A 398 -9.13 -26.43 -16.09
N ILE A 399 -8.52 -25.29 -16.44
CA ILE A 399 -7.14 -25.20 -16.94
C ILE A 399 -6.37 -24.15 -16.13
N THR A 400 -5.06 -24.20 -16.21
CA THR A 400 -4.17 -23.21 -15.62
C THR A 400 -3.54 -22.35 -16.71
N VAL A 401 -3.56 -21.03 -16.54
CA VAL A 401 -2.94 -20.07 -17.45
C VAL A 401 -1.94 -19.22 -16.67
N ASN A 402 -0.68 -19.24 -17.08
CA ASN A 402 0.35 -18.38 -16.50
C ASN A 402 0.38 -17.04 -17.26
N ILE A 403 0.31 -15.94 -16.55
CA ILE A 403 0.28 -14.59 -17.10
C ILE A 403 1.40 -13.75 -16.51
N LEU A 404 2.23 -13.18 -17.37
CA LEU A 404 3.15 -12.09 -17.00
C LEU A 404 2.35 -10.79 -16.96
N LEU A 405 2.15 -10.24 -15.77
CA LEU A 405 1.40 -9.00 -15.57
C LEU A 405 2.11 -7.80 -16.21
N GLY A 406 1.36 -6.96 -16.86
CA GLY A 406 1.84 -5.68 -17.39
C GLY A 406 1.73 -4.57 -16.37
N THR A 407 2.23 -3.38 -16.76
CA THR A 407 1.96 -2.13 -16.06
C THR A 407 0.61 -1.58 -16.49
N ARG A 408 -0.19 -1.13 -15.54
CA ARG A 408 -1.48 -0.50 -15.81
C ARG A 408 -1.25 0.78 -16.65
N PRO A 409 -1.93 0.97 -17.78
CA PRO A 409 -1.82 2.18 -18.60
C PRO A 409 -2.22 3.42 -17.79
N PRO A 410 -1.66 4.60 -18.06
CA PRO A 410 -2.08 5.82 -17.37
C PRO A 410 -3.59 6.06 -17.53
N PRO A 411 -4.25 6.72 -16.55
CA PRO A 411 -5.65 7.10 -16.68
C PRO A 411 -5.87 7.90 -17.98
N PRO A 412 -7.05 7.80 -18.62
CA PRO A 412 -7.37 8.68 -19.73
C PRO A 412 -7.24 10.14 -19.27
N SER A 413 -6.52 10.96 -20.03
CA SER A 413 -6.53 12.42 -19.81
C SER A 413 -7.95 12.91 -19.98
N GLY A 414 -8.54 13.51 -18.95
CA GLY A 414 -9.86 14.13 -18.99
C GLY A 414 -9.93 15.31 -19.97
#